data_e98aa167486d09ee12ac72a196637c17
#
_entry.id   e98aa167486d09ee12ac72a196637c17
#
_cell.length_a   1.000
_cell.length_b   1.000
_cell.length_c   1.000
_cell.angle_alpha   90.00
_cell.angle_beta   90.00
_cell.angle_gamma   90.00
#
_symmetry.space_group_name_H-M   'P 1'
#
loop_
_entity.id
_entity.type
_entity.pdbx_description
1 polymer ?
#
loop_
_entity_poly.entity_id
_entity_poly.type
_entity_poly.pdbx_seq_one_letter_code
_entity_poly.pdbx_strand_id
1 'polypeptide(L)'
;MRRWLVTALVGLAWLPFIAQAQDFKPPSNLRSPDMIAEGRAFFNLRCAGRCHGVDGQEAFDGSILVGKAYLDPIFVFVTLITGRPGSAMPSWKDRLSDDELWRVIAFLSSLGDQARASAGK
;
A
#
# COMPACT_ATOMS: atom_id res chain seq x y z
N MET A 1 52.21 -24.58 42.90
CA MET A 1 51.78 -24.21 41.53
C MET A 1 50.25 -24.16 41.50
N ARG A 2 49.66 -22.95 41.55
CA ARG A 2 48.20 -22.74 41.57
C ARG A 2 47.78 -22.34 40.14
N ARG A 3 47.10 -23.25 39.45
CA ARG A 3 46.54 -23.01 38.14
C ARG A 3 45.20 -22.24 38.32
N TRP A 4 45.17 -20.98 37.90
CA TRP A 4 43.95 -20.17 37.79
C TRP A 4 43.22 -20.50 36.49
N LEU A 5 42.07 -21.15 36.59
CA LEU A 5 41.14 -21.30 35.46
C LEU A 5 40.33 -20.02 35.35
N VAL A 6 40.58 -19.26 34.28
CA VAL A 6 39.78 -18.11 33.92
C VAL A 6 38.62 -18.64 33.10
N THR A 7 37.44 -18.73 33.68
CA THR A 7 36.17 -19.01 32.96
C THR A 7 35.70 -17.72 32.31
N ALA A 8 35.90 -17.61 30.99
CA ALA A 8 35.31 -16.54 30.20
C ALA A 8 33.81 -16.81 30.01
N LEU A 9 32.99 -16.03 30.72
CA LEU A 9 31.55 -15.96 30.49
C LEU A 9 31.29 -15.21 29.18
N VAL A 10 30.97 -15.94 28.10
CA VAL A 10 30.49 -15.36 26.88
C VAL A 10 29.03 -14.97 27.11
N GLY A 11 28.80 -13.73 27.46
CA GLY A 11 27.46 -13.15 27.54
C GLY A 11 26.89 -13.00 26.15
N LEU A 12 25.96 -13.89 25.79
CA LEU A 12 25.17 -13.77 24.58
C LEU A 12 24.19 -12.61 24.77
N ALA A 13 24.56 -11.43 24.26
CA ALA A 13 23.68 -10.26 24.26
C ALA A 13 22.51 -10.54 23.30
N TRP A 14 21.39 -10.91 23.86
CA TRP A 14 20.12 -10.95 23.13
C TRP A 14 19.69 -9.50 22.87
N LEU A 15 20.07 -8.96 21.71
CA LEU A 15 19.49 -7.71 21.23
C LEU A 15 18.02 -7.99 20.90
N PRO A 16 17.08 -7.26 21.52
CA PRO A 16 15.69 -7.38 21.10
C PRO A 16 15.62 -6.87 19.66
N PHE A 17 15.28 -7.74 18.74
CA PHE A 17 14.86 -7.37 17.39
C PHE A 17 13.51 -6.66 17.55
N ILE A 18 13.59 -5.35 17.79
CA ILE A 18 12.40 -4.49 17.77
C ILE A 18 11.98 -4.46 16.31
N ALA A 19 11.03 -5.31 15.96
CA ALA A 19 10.29 -5.19 14.72
C ALA A 19 9.69 -3.77 14.74
N GLN A 20 10.25 -2.87 13.96
CA GLN A 20 9.66 -1.55 13.74
C GLN A 20 8.35 -1.80 13.01
N ALA A 21 7.25 -1.80 13.76
CA ALA A 21 5.94 -1.62 13.18
C ALA A 21 6.02 -0.28 12.44
N GLN A 22 6.08 -0.32 11.12
CA GLN A 22 6.00 0.88 10.31
C GLN A 22 4.63 1.47 10.60
N ASP A 23 4.60 2.59 11.30
CA ASP A 23 3.38 3.33 11.58
C ASP A 23 2.78 3.72 10.24
N PHE A 24 1.78 2.93 9.85
CA PHE A 24 1.07 3.06 8.60
C PHE A 24 0.09 4.23 8.72
N LYS A 25 0.63 5.44 8.62
CA LYS A 25 -0.15 6.67 8.77
C LYS A 25 -0.35 7.34 7.42
N PRO A 26 -1.61 7.40 6.95
CA PRO A 26 -1.93 8.19 5.77
C PRO A 26 -1.47 9.65 5.92
N PRO A 27 -0.94 10.28 4.87
CA PRO A 27 -0.60 11.70 4.91
C PRO A 27 -1.86 12.56 5.13
N SER A 28 -1.71 13.66 5.85
CA SER A 28 -2.84 14.54 6.21
C SER A 28 -3.56 15.13 5.00
N ASN A 29 -2.88 15.26 3.86
CA ASN A 29 -3.41 15.78 2.61
C ASN A 29 -3.95 14.70 1.66
N LEU A 30 -4.13 13.46 2.13
CA LEU A 30 -4.56 12.33 1.29
C LEU A 30 -5.84 12.62 0.49
N ARG A 31 -6.73 13.46 1.03
CA ARG A 31 -8.01 13.83 0.42
C ARG A 31 -7.96 15.15 -0.34
N SER A 32 -6.79 15.79 -0.49
CA SER A 32 -6.69 17.02 -1.25
C SER A 32 -6.95 16.78 -2.74
N PRO A 33 -7.62 17.73 -3.43
CA PRO A 33 -7.87 17.62 -4.86
C PRO A 33 -6.59 17.41 -5.69
N ASP A 34 -5.51 18.07 -5.29
CA ASP A 34 -4.23 17.97 -5.99
C ASP A 34 -3.65 16.56 -5.88
N MET A 35 -3.62 15.98 -4.67
CA MET A 35 -3.10 14.64 -4.48
C MET A 35 -3.94 13.58 -5.19
N ILE A 36 -5.26 13.76 -5.23
CA ILE A 36 -6.18 12.89 -5.98
C ILE A 36 -5.91 13.00 -7.48
N ALA A 37 -5.73 14.22 -8.01
CA ALA A 37 -5.47 14.44 -9.43
C ALA A 37 -4.11 13.85 -9.86
N GLU A 38 -3.07 14.07 -9.07
CA GLU A 38 -1.75 13.44 -9.30
C GLU A 38 -1.84 11.92 -9.24
N GLY A 39 -2.57 11.40 -8.24
CA GLY A 39 -2.80 9.97 -8.10
C GLY A 39 -3.55 9.37 -9.29
N ARG A 40 -4.54 10.07 -9.82
CA ARG A 40 -5.26 9.68 -11.05
C ARG A 40 -4.33 9.61 -12.26
N ALA A 41 -3.49 10.63 -12.45
CA ALA A 41 -2.53 10.64 -13.53
C ALA A 41 -1.53 9.48 -13.42
N PHE A 42 -1.03 9.23 -12.22
CA PHE A 42 -0.10 8.15 -11.95
C PHE A 42 -0.76 6.77 -12.13
N PHE A 43 -1.99 6.60 -11.64
CA PHE A 43 -2.77 5.37 -11.83
C PHE A 43 -2.96 5.07 -13.32
N ASN A 44 -3.35 6.06 -14.11
CA ASN A 44 -3.56 5.90 -15.54
C ASN A 44 -2.27 5.53 -16.29
N LEU A 45 -1.13 6.00 -15.80
CA LEU A 45 0.18 5.68 -16.37
C LEU A 45 0.63 4.24 -16.04
N ARG A 46 0.35 3.75 -14.84
CA ARG A 46 0.94 2.51 -14.30
C ARG A 46 -0.04 1.34 -14.14
N CYS A 47 -1.30 1.65 -13.87
CA CYS A 47 -2.28 0.64 -13.48
C CYS A 47 -3.41 0.44 -14.50
N ALA A 48 -3.70 1.46 -15.31
CA ALA A 48 -4.79 1.39 -16.29
C ALA A 48 -4.51 0.39 -17.41
N GLY A 49 -3.52 0.59 -18.19
CA GLY A 49 -3.03 -0.23 -19.29
C GLY A 49 -3.87 -1.46 -19.62
N ARG A 50 -3.29 -2.63 -19.43
CA ARG A 50 -3.97 -3.93 -19.65
C ARG A 50 -4.79 -4.41 -18.46
N CYS A 51 -4.77 -3.70 -17.33
CA CYS A 51 -5.33 -4.24 -16.09
C CYS A 51 -6.66 -3.59 -15.69
N HIS A 52 -6.64 -2.32 -15.31
CA HIS A 52 -7.82 -1.67 -14.69
C HIS A 52 -8.56 -0.68 -15.61
N GLY A 53 -8.04 -0.43 -16.81
CA GLY A 53 -8.56 0.59 -17.70
C GLY A 53 -8.40 2.02 -17.20
N VAL A 54 -8.69 2.98 -18.04
CA VAL A 54 -8.60 4.40 -17.71
C VAL A 54 -9.53 4.69 -16.53
N ASP A 55 -8.99 5.36 -15.50
CA ASP A 55 -9.72 5.71 -14.28
C ASP A 55 -10.33 4.52 -13.53
N GLY A 56 -9.87 3.28 -13.79
CA GLY A 56 -10.40 2.09 -13.14
C GLY A 56 -11.80 1.66 -13.62
N GLN A 57 -12.23 2.11 -14.78
CA GLN A 57 -13.58 1.88 -15.31
C GLN A 57 -13.74 0.57 -16.07
N GLU A 58 -12.63 -0.07 -16.45
CA GLU A 58 -12.64 -1.27 -17.27
C GLU A 58 -11.95 -2.43 -16.55
N ALA A 59 -12.22 -3.63 -16.99
CA ALA A 59 -11.54 -4.83 -16.51
C ALA A 59 -10.99 -5.61 -17.70
N PHE A 60 -9.67 -5.71 -17.74
CA PHE A 60 -8.98 -6.61 -18.67
C PHE A 60 -8.40 -7.80 -17.88
N ASP A 61 -7.12 -7.72 -17.46
CA ASP A 61 -6.52 -8.71 -16.57
C ASP A 61 -6.74 -8.36 -15.08
N GLY A 62 -7.32 -7.20 -14.79
CA GLY A 62 -7.66 -6.70 -13.47
C GLY A 62 -9.15 -6.71 -13.18
N SER A 63 -9.58 -5.83 -12.29
CA SER A 63 -11.00 -5.64 -11.97
C SER A 63 -11.41 -4.18 -12.13
N ILE A 64 -12.69 -3.96 -12.42
CA ILE A 64 -13.29 -2.63 -12.37
C ILE A 64 -13.20 -2.11 -10.95
N LEU A 65 -12.72 -0.89 -10.78
CA LEU A 65 -12.52 -0.25 -9.48
C LEU A 65 -13.58 0.81 -9.16
N VAL A 66 -14.14 1.43 -10.19
CA VAL A 66 -15.26 2.37 -10.03
C VAL A 66 -16.47 1.66 -9.40
N GLY A 67 -17.14 2.31 -8.47
CA GLY A 67 -18.28 1.76 -7.76
C GLY A 67 -17.95 0.80 -6.60
N LYS A 68 -16.67 0.63 -6.26
CA LYS A 68 -16.23 -0.25 -5.18
C LYS A 68 -16.12 0.52 -3.85
N ALA A 69 -17.14 0.42 -3.00
CA ALA A 69 -17.20 1.12 -1.71
C ALA A 69 -16.12 0.67 -0.71
N TYR A 70 -15.48 -0.48 -0.90
CA TYR A 70 -14.42 -0.99 -0.03
C TYR A 70 -13.03 -0.39 -0.30
N LEU A 71 -12.89 0.50 -1.29
CA LEU A 71 -11.62 1.17 -1.58
C LEU A 71 -11.33 2.27 -0.54
N ASP A 72 -10.99 1.86 0.67
CA ASP A 72 -10.48 2.74 1.71
C ASP A 72 -8.93 2.75 1.72
N PRO A 73 -8.28 3.74 2.36
CA PRO A 73 -6.82 3.88 2.31
C PRO A 73 -6.06 2.66 2.82
N ILE A 74 -6.55 2.01 3.88
CA ILE A 74 -5.86 0.87 4.49
C ILE A 74 -6.00 -0.37 3.59
N PHE A 75 -7.21 -0.62 3.08
CA PHE A 75 -7.45 -1.72 2.16
C PHE A 75 -6.60 -1.59 0.89
N VAL A 76 -6.58 -0.40 0.28
CA VAL A 76 -5.80 -0.13 -0.93
C VAL A 76 -4.32 -0.30 -0.67
N PHE A 77 -3.80 0.23 0.44
CA PHE A 77 -2.40 0.09 0.77
C PHE A 77 -1.99 -1.37 0.93
N VAL A 78 -2.69 -2.11 1.78
CA VAL A 78 -2.37 -3.53 1.98
C VAL A 78 -2.39 -4.27 0.63
N THR A 79 -3.39 -4.00 -0.21
CA THR A 79 -3.47 -4.61 -1.55
C THR A 79 -2.28 -4.24 -2.43
N LEU A 80 -1.83 -2.99 -2.41
CA LEU A 80 -0.67 -2.56 -3.22
C LEU A 80 0.64 -3.20 -2.75
N ILE A 81 0.87 -3.28 -1.44
CA ILE A 81 2.13 -3.83 -0.93
C ILE A 81 2.19 -5.36 -0.99
N THR A 82 1.06 -6.04 -0.92
CA THR A 82 1.01 -7.51 -0.96
C THR A 82 0.72 -8.05 -2.36
N GLY A 83 0.13 -7.26 -3.23
CA GLY A 83 -0.49 -7.76 -4.45
C GLY A 83 -1.72 -8.63 -4.13
N ARG A 84 -2.13 -9.42 -5.10
CA ARG A 84 -3.19 -10.43 -4.93
C ARG A 84 -2.66 -11.80 -5.33
N PRO A 85 -2.20 -12.61 -4.38
CA PRO A 85 -1.68 -13.94 -4.66
C PRO A 85 -2.67 -14.78 -5.48
N GLY A 86 -2.20 -15.46 -6.51
CA GLY A 86 -3.03 -16.24 -7.42
C GLY A 86 -3.72 -15.43 -8.52
N SER A 87 -3.42 -14.13 -8.62
CA SER A 87 -3.91 -13.25 -9.69
C SER A 87 -2.74 -12.56 -10.40
N ALA A 88 -3.05 -11.83 -11.48
CA ALA A 88 -2.05 -11.02 -12.20
C ALA A 88 -1.61 -9.74 -11.46
N MET A 89 -2.28 -9.36 -10.35
CA MET A 89 -1.94 -8.18 -9.56
C MET A 89 -0.67 -8.40 -8.74
N PRO A 90 0.46 -7.77 -9.10
CA PRO A 90 1.71 -7.96 -8.38
C PRO A 90 1.76 -7.12 -7.09
N SER A 91 2.72 -7.44 -6.22
CA SER A 91 3.13 -6.51 -5.17
C SER A 91 3.84 -5.29 -5.78
N TRP A 92 3.53 -4.12 -5.28
CA TRP A 92 4.11 -2.84 -5.69
C TRP A 92 5.12 -2.28 -4.70
N LYS A 93 5.31 -2.96 -3.56
CA LYS A 93 6.18 -2.52 -2.46
C LYS A 93 7.59 -2.10 -2.92
N ASP A 94 8.20 -2.87 -3.81
CA ASP A 94 9.56 -2.62 -4.29
C ASP A 94 9.59 -1.97 -5.70
N ARG A 95 8.43 -1.55 -6.20
CA ARG A 95 8.24 -0.98 -7.53
C ARG A 95 7.83 0.49 -7.51
N LEU A 96 7.21 0.91 -6.42
CA LEU A 96 6.76 2.28 -6.17
C LEU A 96 7.37 2.78 -4.87
N SER A 97 7.73 4.07 -4.85
CA SER A 97 8.07 4.75 -3.61
C SER A 97 6.83 4.93 -2.73
N ASP A 98 7.02 5.20 -1.45
CA ASP A 98 5.91 5.46 -0.52
C ASP A 98 5.05 6.64 -0.97
N ASP A 99 5.67 7.68 -1.52
CA ASP A 99 4.96 8.85 -2.05
C ASP A 99 4.09 8.49 -3.26
N GLU A 100 4.59 7.69 -4.19
CA GLU A 100 3.83 7.17 -5.32
C GLU A 100 2.68 6.26 -4.87
N LEU A 101 2.91 5.40 -3.89
CA LEU A 101 1.86 4.57 -3.28
C LEU A 101 0.75 5.44 -2.71
N TRP A 102 1.09 6.49 -1.95
CA TRP A 102 0.08 7.36 -1.35
C TRP A 102 -0.72 8.16 -2.38
N ARG A 103 -0.11 8.58 -3.49
CA ARG A 103 -0.83 9.22 -4.60
C ARG A 103 -1.86 8.27 -5.21
N VAL A 104 -1.47 7.04 -5.52
CA VAL A 104 -2.41 6.01 -6.03
C VAL A 104 -3.53 5.76 -5.02
N ILE A 105 -3.19 5.64 -3.74
CA ILE A 105 -4.15 5.43 -2.66
C ILE A 105 -5.15 6.59 -2.57
N ALA A 106 -4.69 7.84 -2.70
CA ALA A 106 -5.55 9.01 -2.68
C ALA A 106 -6.62 8.93 -3.78
N PHE A 107 -6.23 8.62 -5.00
CA PHE A 107 -7.16 8.47 -6.12
C PHE A 107 -8.14 7.32 -5.90
N LEU A 108 -7.65 6.12 -5.60
CA LEU A 108 -8.50 4.94 -5.43
C LEU A 108 -9.46 5.09 -4.23
N SER A 109 -9.01 5.69 -3.15
CA SER A 109 -9.88 5.99 -2.00
C SER A 109 -10.96 6.99 -2.36
N SER A 110 -10.69 7.95 -3.26
CA SER A 110 -11.71 8.88 -3.75
C SER A 110 -12.81 8.17 -4.54
N LEU A 111 -12.48 7.14 -5.30
CA LEU A 111 -13.47 6.27 -5.96
C LEU A 111 -14.34 5.54 -4.93
N GLY A 112 -13.74 5.03 -3.86
CA GLY A 112 -14.47 4.40 -2.76
C GLY A 112 -15.42 5.37 -2.05
N ASP A 113 -15.00 6.60 -1.81
CA ASP A 113 -15.84 7.64 -1.21
C ASP A 113 -17.05 7.99 -2.09
N GLN A 114 -16.83 8.13 -3.40
CA GLN A 114 -17.90 8.35 -4.37
C GLN A 114 -18.91 7.20 -4.38
N ALA A 115 -18.42 5.96 -4.36
CA ALA A 115 -19.28 4.78 -4.32
C ALA A 115 -20.15 4.74 -3.04
N ARG A 116 -19.57 5.04 -1.88
CA ARG A 116 -20.29 5.13 -0.62
C ARG A 116 -21.35 6.25 -0.62
N ALA A 117 -20.99 7.42 -1.13
CA ALA A 117 -21.91 8.55 -1.24
C ALA A 117 -23.10 8.24 -2.16
N SER A 118 -22.90 7.48 -3.22
CA SER A 118 -23.95 7.07 -4.16
C SER A 118 -24.88 6.01 -3.57
N ALA A 119 -24.37 5.11 -2.73
CA ALA A 119 -25.15 4.06 -2.08
C ALA A 119 -26.03 4.58 -0.94
N GLY A 120 -25.75 5.76 -0.38
CA GLY A 120 -26.53 6.38 0.71
C GLY A 120 -27.70 7.25 0.25
N LYS A 121 -28.01 7.30 -1.04
CA LYS A 121 -29.16 8.01 -1.63
C LYS A 121 -30.26 7.04 -2.01
#